data_74a26f21f87c178ad140d53e25a387cc
#
_entry.id   74a26f21f87c178ad140d53e25a387cc
#
_cell.length_a   1.000
_cell.length_b   1.000
_cell.length_c   1.000
_cell.angle_alpha   90.00
_cell.angle_beta   90.00
_cell.angle_gamma   90.00
#
_symmetry.space_group_name_H-M   'P 1'
#
loop_
_entity.id
_entity.type
_entity.pdbx_description
1 polymer ?
#
loop_
_entity_poly.entity_id
_entity_poly.type
_entity_poly.pdbx_seq_one_letter_code
_entity_poly.pdbx_strand_id
1 'polypeptide(L)'
;GDKRAGLWITWVAPEDKVIKTESLPGNTDYGFCSGALCNLFASMQEQTQEIYLLGMDLYSENEKANNVYKGTDCYISPEGDQIPPENWIQQHKLIFEKFPHIQYYKVNLKPISNNNDKVNRVIEEWIGIPNLNYITQKEMYERIS
;
A
#
# COMPACT_ATOMS: atom_id res chain seq x y z
N GLY A 1 5.39 -23.51 -17.29
CA GLY A 1 5.65 -22.29 -16.54
C GLY A 1 5.18 -22.40 -15.11
N ASP A 2 5.86 -21.75 -14.21
CA ASP A 2 5.47 -21.73 -12.81
C ASP A 2 4.12 -21.00 -12.67
N LYS A 3 3.09 -21.75 -12.29
CA LYS A 3 1.74 -21.20 -12.08
C LYS A 3 1.67 -20.20 -10.93
N ARG A 4 2.76 -20.07 -10.15
CA ARG A 4 2.90 -19.09 -9.09
C ARG A 4 3.56 -17.79 -9.55
N ALA A 5 3.94 -17.70 -10.83
CA ALA A 5 4.44 -16.44 -11.36
C ALA A 5 3.30 -15.43 -11.38
N GLY A 6 3.27 -14.60 -10.37
CA GLY A 6 2.37 -13.46 -10.32
C GLY A 6 2.74 -12.42 -11.38
N LEU A 7 1.93 -11.41 -11.49
CA LEU A 7 2.22 -10.25 -12.33
C LEU A 7 3.48 -9.55 -11.82
N TRP A 8 4.53 -9.53 -12.64
CA TRP A 8 5.73 -8.76 -12.35
C TRP A 8 5.53 -7.32 -12.79
N ILE A 9 5.46 -6.43 -11.83
CA ILE A 9 5.38 -4.99 -12.10
C ILE A 9 6.80 -4.45 -11.99
N THR A 10 7.38 -4.08 -13.12
CA THR A 10 8.70 -3.45 -13.15
C THR A 10 8.54 -1.93 -13.29
N TRP A 11 9.53 -1.19 -12.79
CA TRP A 11 9.60 0.27 -12.92
C TRP A 11 9.66 0.76 -14.38
N VAL A 12 10.10 -0.12 -15.26
CA VAL A 12 10.22 0.18 -16.68
C VAL A 12 9.19 -0.65 -17.41
N ALA A 13 7.97 -0.13 -17.49
CA ALA A 13 7.02 -0.68 -18.44
C ALA A 13 7.48 -0.33 -19.85
N PRO A 14 7.39 -1.26 -20.81
CA PRO A 14 7.52 -0.91 -22.21
C PRO A 14 6.60 0.27 -22.54
N GLU A 15 7.06 1.19 -23.39
CA GLU A 15 6.35 2.44 -23.70
C GLU A 15 4.90 2.22 -24.16
N ASP A 16 4.63 1.07 -24.79
CA ASP A 16 3.31 0.65 -25.26
C ASP A 16 2.37 0.14 -24.14
N LYS A 17 2.90 -0.05 -22.93
CA LYS A 17 2.15 -0.53 -21.76
C LYS A 17 2.11 0.47 -20.61
N VAL A 18 2.36 1.73 -20.91
CA VAL A 18 2.25 2.78 -19.89
C VAL A 18 0.80 2.91 -19.45
N ILE A 19 0.54 2.57 -18.20
CA ILE A 19 -0.75 2.88 -17.61
C ILE A 19 -0.81 4.38 -17.38
N LYS A 20 -1.76 5.01 -18.05
CA LYS A 20 -2.04 6.42 -17.84
C LYS A 20 -2.66 6.58 -16.45
N THR A 21 -1.84 6.98 -15.50
CA THR A 21 -2.27 7.30 -14.15
C THR A 21 -3.12 8.59 -14.09
N GLU A 22 -3.19 9.32 -15.19
CA GLU A 22 -4.02 10.53 -15.37
C GLU A 22 -5.51 10.29 -15.08
N SER A 23 -5.97 9.04 -15.15
CA SER A 23 -7.36 8.69 -14.86
C SER A 23 -7.67 8.60 -13.37
N LEU A 24 -6.66 8.65 -12.51
CA LEU A 24 -6.86 8.67 -11.06
C LEU A 24 -6.83 10.12 -10.57
N PRO A 25 -7.95 10.61 -10.03
CA PRO A 25 -7.95 11.93 -9.40
C PRO A 25 -7.04 11.88 -8.16
N GLY A 26 -6.23 12.89 -7.98
CA GLY A 26 -5.34 13.02 -6.85
C GLY A 26 -4.16 13.91 -7.14
N ASN A 27 -3.47 14.35 -6.10
CA ASN A 27 -2.24 15.09 -6.26
C ASN A 27 -1.13 14.15 -6.74
N THR A 28 -0.88 14.17 -8.04
CA THR A 28 0.17 13.39 -8.70
C THR A 28 1.46 14.16 -8.91
N ASP A 29 1.63 15.31 -8.27
CA ASP A 29 2.82 16.17 -8.45
C ASP A 29 4.11 15.42 -8.14
N TYR A 30 4.04 14.40 -7.28
CA TYR A 30 5.17 13.52 -6.95
C TYR A 30 5.08 12.14 -7.61
N GLY A 31 4.11 11.93 -8.52
CA GLY A 31 3.85 10.63 -9.14
C GLY A 31 3.24 9.60 -8.19
N PHE A 32 2.97 8.42 -8.73
CA PHE A 32 2.46 7.30 -7.92
C PHE A 32 3.59 6.59 -7.20
N CYS A 33 3.42 6.34 -5.91
CA CYS A 33 4.32 5.45 -5.19
C CYS A 33 4.11 3.99 -5.65
N SER A 34 5.16 3.20 -5.56
CA SER A 34 5.16 1.81 -6.04
C SER A 34 4.06 0.97 -5.40
N GLY A 35 3.85 1.12 -4.10
CA GLY A 35 2.83 0.37 -3.37
C GLY A 35 1.42 0.71 -3.84
N ALA A 36 1.11 1.99 -4.04
CA ALA A 36 -0.18 2.39 -4.57
C ALA A 36 -0.37 1.95 -6.01
N LEU A 37 0.67 2.00 -6.83
CA LEU A 37 0.61 1.53 -8.21
C LEU A 37 0.35 0.02 -8.27
N CYS A 38 1.01 -0.77 -7.43
CA CYS A 38 0.74 -2.21 -7.32
C CYS A 38 -0.69 -2.49 -6.88
N ASN A 39 -1.19 -1.74 -5.91
CA ASN A 39 -2.58 -1.84 -5.47
C ASN A 39 -3.56 -1.52 -6.60
N LEU A 40 -3.31 -0.46 -7.35
CA LEU A 40 -4.13 -0.10 -8.51
C LEU A 40 -4.16 -1.23 -9.54
N PHE A 41 -3.02 -1.77 -9.92
CA PHE A 41 -2.95 -2.87 -10.86
C PHE A 41 -3.71 -4.10 -10.41
N ALA A 42 -3.55 -4.50 -9.16
CA ALA A 42 -4.27 -5.63 -8.58
C ALA A 42 -5.79 -5.37 -8.60
N SER A 43 -6.19 -4.14 -8.28
CA SER A 43 -7.60 -3.73 -8.25
C SER A 43 -8.24 -3.72 -9.65
N MET A 44 -7.46 -3.45 -10.68
CA MET A 44 -7.95 -3.43 -12.08
C MET A 44 -8.20 -4.83 -12.66
N GLN A 45 -7.74 -5.89 -12.02
CA GLN A 45 -7.98 -7.24 -12.50
C GLN A 45 -9.43 -7.63 -12.27
N GLU A 46 -10.13 -8.12 -13.30
CA GLU A 46 -11.57 -8.41 -13.28
C GLU A 46 -11.98 -9.39 -12.17
N GLN A 47 -11.10 -10.32 -11.83
CA GLN A 47 -11.40 -11.39 -10.87
C GLN A 47 -11.01 -11.05 -9.43
N THR A 48 -10.44 -9.88 -9.20
CA THR A 48 -9.98 -9.50 -7.87
C THR A 48 -11.15 -9.18 -6.96
N GLN A 49 -11.25 -9.88 -5.84
CA GLN A 49 -12.27 -9.67 -4.81
C GLN A 49 -11.68 -9.20 -3.48
N GLU A 50 -10.46 -9.58 -3.19
CA GLU A 50 -9.76 -9.24 -1.95
C GLU A 50 -8.32 -8.83 -2.26
N ILE A 51 -7.84 -7.81 -1.58
CA ILE A 51 -6.44 -7.37 -1.64
C ILE A 51 -5.90 -7.20 -0.23
N TYR A 52 -4.75 -7.81 0.03
CA TYR A 52 -4.03 -7.70 1.30
C TYR A 52 -2.84 -6.77 1.11
N LEU A 53 -2.87 -5.64 1.82
CA LEU A 53 -1.81 -4.64 1.80
C LEU A 53 -0.78 -5.00 2.87
N LEU A 54 0.28 -5.67 2.43
CA LEU A 54 1.37 -6.13 3.29
C LEU A 54 2.58 -5.21 3.15
N GLY A 55 3.17 -4.84 4.28
CA GLY A 55 4.33 -3.93 4.28
C GLY A 55 3.98 -2.47 3.96
N MET A 56 2.74 -2.09 4.14
CA MET A 56 2.26 -0.71 3.95
C MET A 56 2.21 0.03 5.30
N ASP A 57 3.34 0.15 5.95
CA ASP A 57 3.41 0.71 7.31
C ASP A 57 3.11 2.20 7.37
N LEU A 58 3.27 2.94 6.29
CA LEU A 58 3.02 4.39 6.14
C LEU A 58 3.80 5.27 7.12
N TYR A 59 3.87 4.88 8.38
CA TYR A 59 4.59 5.57 9.45
C TYR A 59 5.68 4.68 10.05
N SER A 60 6.74 5.29 10.56
CA SER A 60 7.77 4.58 11.32
C SER A 60 7.64 4.89 12.81
N GLU A 61 8.06 3.95 13.66
CA GLU A 61 7.99 4.10 15.12
C GLU A 61 8.82 5.28 15.63
N ASN A 62 9.95 5.55 14.99
CA ASN A 62 10.93 6.55 15.43
C ASN A 62 11.05 7.75 14.48
N GLU A 63 10.11 7.90 13.55
CA GLU A 63 10.11 8.98 12.54
C GLU A 63 11.35 8.97 11.61
N LYS A 64 12.09 7.88 11.58
CA LYS A 64 13.21 7.68 10.68
C LYS A 64 12.84 6.78 9.50
N ALA A 65 13.70 6.79 8.48
CA ALA A 65 13.47 5.98 7.28
C ALA A 65 13.23 4.52 7.64
N ASN A 66 12.07 3.99 7.24
CA ASN A 66 11.68 2.61 7.46
C ASN A 66 11.44 1.93 6.12
N ASN A 67 12.50 1.34 5.57
CA ASN A 67 12.45 0.61 4.32
C ASN A 67 13.52 -0.47 4.32
N VAL A 68 13.25 -1.58 3.68
CA VAL A 68 14.19 -2.69 3.57
C VAL A 68 15.51 -2.29 2.88
N TYR A 69 15.48 -1.27 2.03
CA TYR A 69 16.66 -0.74 1.33
C TYR A 69 17.34 0.42 2.05
N LYS A 70 16.91 0.79 3.26
CA LYS A 70 17.54 1.88 4.02
C LYS A 70 19.02 1.59 4.22
N GLY A 71 19.86 2.62 4.07
CA GLY A 71 21.30 2.50 4.21
C GLY A 71 22.03 1.88 3.02
N THR A 72 21.32 1.59 1.93
CA THR A 72 21.95 1.23 0.65
C THR A 72 22.21 2.47 -0.20
N ASP A 73 23.02 2.33 -1.25
CA ASP A 73 23.32 3.44 -2.17
C ASP A 73 22.07 3.95 -2.92
N CYS A 74 21.00 3.17 -2.91
CA CYS A 74 19.75 3.46 -3.62
C CYS A 74 18.63 4.02 -2.73
N TYR A 75 18.90 4.25 -1.45
CA TYR A 75 17.88 4.69 -0.51
C TYR A 75 18.43 5.59 0.60
N ILE A 76 17.53 6.25 1.30
CA ILE A 76 17.84 7.16 2.39
C ILE A 76 18.57 6.42 3.51
N SER A 77 19.54 7.10 4.14
CA SER A 77 20.24 6.61 5.34
C SER A 77 19.25 6.23 6.45
N PRO A 78 19.58 5.23 7.28
CA PRO A 78 18.75 4.85 8.44
C PRO A 78 18.47 6.00 9.42
N GLU A 79 19.37 6.99 9.48
CA GLU A 79 19.23 8.19 10.31
C GLU A 79 18.42 9.28 9.63
N GLY A 80 18.13 9.15 8.33
CA GLY A 80 17.27 10.06 7.58
C GLY A 80 15.84 10.07 8.08
N ASP A 81 15.16 11.18 7.90
CA ASP A 81 13.76 11.29 8.29
C ASP A 81 12.86 10.44 7.39
N GLN A 82 11.75 9.95 7.96
CA GLN A 82 10.76 9.22 7.16
C GLN A 82 10.21 10.13 6.06
N ILE A 83 9.88 9.53 4.92
CA ILE A 83 9.18 10.24 3.86
C ILE A 83 7.73 10.49 4.34
N PRO A 84 7.23 11.74 4.25
CA PRO A 84 5.84 12.02 4.62
C PRO A 84 4.86 11.12 3.86
N PRO A 85 3.92 10.45 4.54
CA PRO A 85 3.08 9.44 3.93
C PRO A 85 1.81 9.98 3.25
N GLU A 86 1.57 11.29 3.27
CA GLU A 86 0.32 11.90 2.82
C GLU A 86 -0.08 11.50 1.40
N ASN A 87 0.88 11.48 0.48
CA ASN A 87 0.61 11.07 -0.90
C ASN A 87 0.20 9.60 -0.99
N TRP A 88 0.86 8.74 -0.24
CA TRP A 88 0.54 7.30 -0.22
C TRP A 88 -0.85 7.06 0.35
N ILE A 89 -1.18 7.77 1.42
CA ILE A 89 -2.49 7.71 2.08
C ILE A 89 -3.59 8.12 1.09
N GLN A 90 -3.41 9.25 0.41
CA GLN A 90 -4.37 9.73 -0.58
C GLN A 90 -4.51 8.80 -1.79
N GLN A 91 -3.41 8.31 -2.31
CA GLN A 91 -3.43 7.41 -3.45
C GLN A 91 -4.16 6.10 -3.15
N HIS A 92 -3.90 5.49 -2.01
CA HIS A 92 -4.64 4.30 -1.58
C HIS A 92 -6.11 4.58 -1.34
N LYS A 93 -6.44 5.71 -0.72
CA LYS A 93 -7.83 6.12 -0.48
C LYS A 93 -8.63 6.18 -1.78
N LEU A 94 -8.08 6.83 -2.79
CA LEU A 94 -8.71 6.94 -4.10
C LEU A 94 -8.94 5.57 -4.74
N ILE A 95 -8.01 4.65 -4.57
CA ILE A 95 -8.13 3.28 -5.07
C ILE A 95 -9.27 2.55 -4.36
N PHE A 96 -9.34 2.62 -3.03
CA PHE A 96 -10.43 1.98 -2.27
C PHE A 96 -11.80 2.49 -2.72
N GLU A 97 -11.94 3.79 -2.90
CA GLU A 97 -13.17 4.44 -3.32
C GLU A 97 -13.54 4.09 -4.77
N LYS A 98 -12.55 3.94 -5.63
CA LYS A 98 -12.77 3.58 -7.04
C LYS A 98 -13.22 2.14 -7.24
N PHE A 99 -12.85 1.23 -6.35
CA PHE A 99 -13.15 -0.19 -6.43
C PHE A 99 -13.97 -0.67 -5.22
N PRO A 100 -15.21 -0.19 -5.07
CA PRO A 100 -16.02 -0.49 -3.88
C PRO A 100 -16.39 -1.97 -3.73
N HIS A 101 -16.30 -2.75 -4.79
CA HIS A 101 -16.57 -4.20 -4.80
C HIS A 101 -15.42 -5.04 -4.28
N ILE A 102 -14.23 -4.46 -4.12
CA ILE A 102 -13.05 -5.15 -3.60
C ILE A 102 -12.96 -4.92 -2.10
N GLN A 103 -12.71 -5.99 -1.33
CA GLN A 103 -12.38 -5.89 0.08
C GLN A 103 -10.88 -5.73 0.25
N TYR A 104 -10.47 -4.62 0.84
CA TYR A 104 -9.07 -4.33 1.14
C TYR A 104 -8.77 -4.63 2.60
N TYR A 105 -7.64 -5.23 2.84
CA TYR A 105 -7.16 -5.56 4.18
C TYR A 105 -5.78 -4.93 4.39
N LYS A 106 -5.70 -3.92 5.25
CA LYS A 106 -4.40 -3.43 5.72
C LYS A 106 -3.89 -4.38 6.78
N VAL A 107 -2.75 -5.01 6.49
CA VAL A 107 -2.17 -6.03 7.35
C VAL A 107 -1.16 -5.38 8.29
N ASN A 108 -1.44 -5.44 9.58
CA ASN A 108 -0.58 -4.95 10.65
C ASN A 108 0.16 -6.12 11.34
N LEU A 109 1.31 -5.85 11.93
CA LEU A 109 2.02 -6.84 12.73
C LEU A 109 1.30 -7.15 14.04
N LYS A 110 0.66 -6.14 14.63
CA LYS A 110 -0.05 -6.22 15.90
C LYS A 110 -1.48 -5.72 15.75
N PRO A 111 -2.40 -6.16 16.61
CA PRO A 111 -3.74 -5.59 16.67
C PRO A 111 -3.68 -4.08 16.91
N ILE A 112 -4.67 -3.37 16.37
CA ILE A 112 -4.83 -1.96 16.66
C ILE A 112 -5.14 -1.81 18.15
N SER A 113 -4.35 -0.99 18.82
CA SER A 113 -4.58 -0.60 20.21
C SER A 113 -4.83 0.90 20.29
N ASN A 114 -5.54 1.33 21.33
CA ASN A 114 -5.85 2.75 21.55
C ASN A 114 -4.65 3.57 22.01
N ASN A 115 -3.49 2.98 22.12
CA ASN A 115 -2.29 3.61 22.66
C ASN A 115 -1.37 3.98 21.49
N ASN A 116 -0.87 5.15 21.46
CA ASN A 116 0.25 5.77 20.76
C ASN A 116 1.12 4.90 19.81
N ASP A 117 0.60 3.77 19.33
CA ASP A 117 1.28 2.95 18.32
C ASP A 117 1.24 3.72 16.99
N LYS A 118 2.41 4.14 16.53
CA LYS A 118 2.52 4.92 15.30
C LYS A 118 2.37 4.08 14.03
N VAL A 119 2.56 2.79 14.12
CA VAL A 119 2.55 1.87 12.96
C VAL A 119 1.23 1.11 12.87
N ASN A 120 0.82 0.45 13.97
CA ASN A 120 -0.40 -0.38 14.00
C ASN A 120 -1.60 0.44 14.47
N ARG A 121 -2.05 1.34 13.62
CA ARG A 121 -3.11 2.31 13.95
C ARG A 121 -4.15 2.42 12.83
N VAL A 122 -5.30 2.97 13.18
CA VAL A 122 -6.28 3.41 12.18
C VAL A 122 -5.72 4.65 11.48
N ILE A 123 -5.79 4.68 10.18
CA ILE A 123 -5.44 5.85 9.37
C ILE A 123 -6.65 6.79 9.32
N GLU A 124 -6.50 7.99 9.83
CA GLU A 124 -7.60 8.95 9.98
C GLU A 124 -8.28 9.26 8.65
N GLU A 125 -7.51 9.43 7.60
CA GLU A 125 -8.00 9.76 6.25
C GLU A 125 -8.80 8.61 5.62
N TRP A 126 -8.69 7.41 6.17
CA TRP A 126 -9.41 6.22 5.69
C TRP A 126 -10.64 5.86 6.53
N ILE A 127 -10.96 6.66 7.54
CA ILE A 127 -12.17 6.46 8.34
C ILE A 127 -13.41 6.62 7.46
N GLY A 128 -14.34 5.68 7.59
CA GLY A 128 -15.59 5.68 6.82
C GLY A 128 -15.53 4.99 5.47
N ILE A 129 -14.37 4.45 5.07
CA ILE A 129 -14.25 3.64 3.84
C ILE A 129 -14.83 2.24 4.12
N PRO A 130 -15.95 1.86 3.48
CA PRO A 130 -16.70 0.66 3.89
C PRO A 130 -16.02 -0.66 3.50
N ASN A 131 -15.15 -0.64 2.50
CA ASN A 131 -14.47 -1.82 1.98
C ASN A 131 -13.00 -1.92 2.42
N LEU A 132 -12.61 -1.15 3.42
CA LEU A 132 -11.30 -1.24 4.06
C LEU A 132 -11.40 -1.90 5.43
N ASN A 133 -10.52 -2.85 5.68
CA ASN A 133 -10.43 -3.61 6.93
C ASN A 133 -9.00 -3.58 7.46
N TYR A 134 -8.85 -3.72 8.76
CA TYR A 134 -7.54 -3.86 9.41
C TYR A 134 -7.47 -5.25 10.04
N ILE A 135 -6.43 -5.98 9.70
CA ILE A 135 -6.19 -7.33 10.25
C ILE A 135 -4.73 -7.47 10.64
N THR A 136 -4.46 -8.46 11.48
CA THR A 136 -3.09 -8.84 11.79
C THR A 136 -2.55 -9.81 10.73
N GLN A 137 -1.22 -9.93 10.68
CA GLN A 137 -0.56 -10.92 9.82
C GLN A 137 -1.04 -12.35 10.14
N LYS A 138 -1.25 -12.64 11.42
CA LYS A 138 -1.79 -13.95 11.85
C LYS A 138 -3.18 -14.20 11.26
N GLU A 139 -4.08 -13.23 11.37
CA GLU A 139 -5.43 -13.33 10.81
C GLU A 139 -5.41 -13.47 9.28
N MET A 140 -4.49 -12.78 8.61
CA MET A 140 -4.31 -12.95 7.17
C MET A 140 -3.94 -14.40 6.83
N TYR A 141 -2.97 -14.98 7.52
CA TYR A 141 -2.59 -16.38 7.27
C TYR A 141 -3.74 -17.36 7.52
N GLU A 142 -4.55 -17.13 8.53
CA GLU A 142 -5.73 -17.95 8.82
C GLU A 142 -6.79 -17.84 7.69
N ARG A 143 -6.93 -16.67 7.09
CA ARG A 143 -7.90 -16.44 5.99
C ARG A 143 -7.48 -17.08 4.67
N ILE A 144 -6.20 -17.09 4.35
CA ILE A 144 -5.68 -17.56 3.05
C ILE A 144 -5.22 -19.02 3.05
N SER A 145 -5.23 -19.67 4.20
CA SER A 145 -4.85 -21.09 4.33
C SER A 145 -6.03 -22.04 4.10
#